data_6ec8afdd127c724781086530d6ae62b6
#
_entry.id   6ec8afdd127c724781086530d6ae62b6
#
_cell.length_a   1.000
_cell.length_b   1.000
_cell.length_c   1.000
_cell.angle_alpha   90.00
_cell.angle_beta   90.00
_cell.angle_gamma   90.00
#
_symmetry.space_group_name_H-M   'P 1'
#
loop_
_entity.id
_entity.type
_entity.pdbx_description
1 polymer ?
#
loop_
_entity_poly.entity_id
_entity_poly.type
_entity_poly.pdbx_seq_one_letter_code
_entity_poly.pdbx_strand_id
1 'polypeptide(L)'
;MALLCIEEYTRKTSPDYFHTVRYVLTNPIPRDWWPDKPVALGEFLPRDRGEWVDGKVNWGPSIIGNAFHDGGLWMAGLYGLVFGGAFRVFDQLLAEQPNNPWLVMLLAAASPKIVALSRGDITIYIVAIVGLLVVATISLRLAMMIFGKVDEHEFADPIDEEYDSEPYFEAETH
;
A
#
# COMPACT_ATOMS: atom_id res chain seq x y z
N MET A 1 -7.61 -1.82 -19.66
CA MET A 1 -8.34 -2.52 -18.58
C MET A 1 -9.29 -1.60 -17.83
N ALA A 2 -8.88 -0.44 -17.31
CA ALA A 2 -9.82 0.50 -16.68
C ALA A 2 -11.02 0.87 -17.59
N LEU A 3 -10.79 1.09 -18.88
CA LEU A 3 -11.86 1.38 -19.84
C LEU A 3 -12.88 0.24 -19.95
N LEU A 4 -12.45 -1.01 -19.85
CA LEU A 4 -13.36 -2.17 -19.88
C LEU A 4 -14.24 -2.20 -18.62
N CYS A 5 -13.71 -1.83 -17.46
CA CYS A 5 -14.50 -1.73 -16.23
C CYS A 5 -15.52 -0.60 -16.31
N ILE A 6 -15.18 0.52 -16.93
CA ILE A 6 -16.09 1.65 -17.17
C ILE A 6 -17.21 1.22 -18.13
N GLU A 7 -16.84 0.54 -19.22
CA GLU A 7 -17.81 0.03 -20.21
C GLU A 7 -18.76 -0.98 -19.56
N GLU A 8 -18.24 -1.90 -18.77
CA GLU A 8 -19.03 -2.91 -18.08
C GLU A 8 -19.98 -2.32 -17.04
N TYR A 9 -19.48 -1.35 -16.24
CA TYR A 9 -20.33 -0.59 -15.32
C TYR A 9 -21.50 0.10 -16.04
N THR A 10 -21.23 0.65 -17.24
CA THR A 10 -22.26 1.34 -18.04
C THR A 10 -23.29 0.36 -18.63
N ARG A 11 -22.88 -0.88 -18.89
CA ARG A 11 -23.74 -1.93 -19.46
C ARG A 11 -24.55 -2.71 -18.41
N LYS A 12 -24.01 -2.86 -17.20
CA LYS A 12 -24.71 -3.59 -16.12
C LYS A 12 -25.88 -2.79 -15.55
N THR A 13 -27.03 -3.44 -15.49
CA THR A 13 -28.26 -2.87 -14.90
C THR A 13 -28.19 -2.78 -13.37
N SER A 14 -27.28 -3.52 -12.73
CA SER A 14 -27.04 -3.52 -11.28
C SER A 14 -25.54 -3.59 -11.00
N PRO A 15 -24.94 -2.51 -10.47
CA PRO A 15 -23.54 -2.51 -10.03
C PRO A 15 -23.33 -3.47 -8.85
N ASP A 16 -22.21 -4.17 -8.82
CA ASP A 16 -21.81 -4.98 -7.66
C ASP A 16 -21.10 -4.05 -6.64
N TYR A 17 -21.91 -3.31 -5.91
CA TYR A 17 -21.42 -2.33 -4.95
C TYR A 17 -20.47 -2.97 -3.92
N PHE A 18 -19.33 -2.31 -3.69
CA PHE A 18 -18.36 -2.72 -2.69
C PHE A 18 -17.70 -4.10 -2.91
N HIS A 19 -17.61 -4.57 -4.15
CA HIS A 19 -16.95 -5.83 -4.48
C HIS A 19 -15.51 -5.89 -3.90
N THR A 20 -14.73 -4.83 -4.09
CA THR A 20 -13.37 -4.71 -3.57
C THR A 20 -13.32 -4.84 -2.05
N VAL A 21 -14.23 -4.15 -1.35
CA VAL A 21 -14.29 -4.18 0.12
C VAL A 21 -14.67 -5.58 0.61
N ARG A 22 -15.68 -6.20 -0.02
CA ARG A 22 -16.08 -7.58 0.29
C ARG A 22 -14.92 -8.56 0.09
N TYR A 23 -14.21 -8.45 -1.01
CA TYR A 23 -13.04 -9.28 -1.26
C TYR A 23 -11.96 -9.10 -0.19
N VAL A 24 -11.57 -7.87 0.13
CA VAL A 24 -10.53 -7.57 1.13
C VAL A 24 -10.90 -8.15 2.50
N LEU A 25 -12.15 -7.96 2.94
CA LEU A 25 -12.64 -8.46 4.24
C LEU A 25 -12.74 -9.99 4.28
N THR A 26 -13.10 -10.63 3.18
CA THR A 26 -13.25 -12.09 3.11
C THR A 26 -11.96 -12.82 2.75
N ASN A 27 -10.94 -12.10 2.28
CA ASN A 27 -9.69 -12.71 1.82
C ASN A 27 -8.99 -13.59 2.90
N PRO A 28 -8.95 -13.21 4.19
CA PRO A 28 -8.35 -14.04 5.22
C PRO A 28 -9.04 -15.40 5.44
N ILE A 29 -10.30 -15.54 5.00
CA ILE A 29 -11.06 -16.78 5.17
C ILE A 29 -10.57 -17.81 4.14
N PRO A 30 -10.14 -19.03 4.55
CA PRO A 30 -9.76 -20.08 3.62
C PRO A 30 -10.90 -20.49 2.69
N ARG A 31 -10.57 -20.83 1.43
CA ARG A 31 -11.58 -21.31 0.46
C ARG A 31 -12.23 -22.61 0.85
N ASP A 32 -11.53 -23.43 1.64
CA ASP A 32 -12.08 -24.71 2.16
C ASP A 32 -13.29 -24.46 3.09
N TRP A 33 -13.33 -23.30 3.76
CA TRP A 33 -14.46 -22.93 4.61
C TRP A 33 -15.53 -22.17 3.84
N TRP A 34 -15.14 -21.46 2.79
CA TRP A 34 -16.08 -20.69 1.95
C TRP A 34 -15.65 -20.76 0.47
N PRO A 35 -16.07 -21.84 -0.25
CA PRO A 35 -15.69 -22.05 -1.66
C PRO A 35 -16.14 -20.91 -2.59
N ASP A 36 -17.35 -20.38 -2.36
CA ASP A 36 -17.99 -19.36 -3.18
C ASP A 36 -17.64 -17.92 -2.77
N LYS A 37 -16.55 -17.72 -1.98
CA LYS A 37 -16.15 -16.36 -1.63
C LYS A 37 -15.80 -15.53 -2.85
N PRO A 38 -15.99 -14.18 -2.80
CA PRO A 38 -15.63 -13.30 -3.89
C PRO A 38 -14.20 -13.53 -4.38
N VAL A 39 -13.97 -13.38 -5.68
CA VAL A 39 -12.64 -13.40 -6.29
C VAL A 39 -12.18 -11.97 -6.56
N ALA A 40 -10.87 -11.78 -6.69
CA ALA A 40 -10.31 -10.49 -7.07
C ALA A 40 -10.85 -10.04 -8.44
N LEU A 41 -11.03 -8.73 -8.64
CA LEU A 41 -11.62 -8.21 -9.88
C LEU A 41 -10.78 -8.58 -11.12
N GLY A 42 -9.47 -8.65 -10.97
CA GLY A 42 -8.57 -9.07 -12.05
C GLY A 42 -8.75 -10.52 -12.48
N GLU A 43 -9.34 -11.37 -11.65
CA GLU A 43 -9.72 -12.74 -11.95
C GLU A 43 -11.19 -12.82 -12.41
N PHE A 44 -12.05 -12.02 -11.80
CA PHE A 44 -13.48 -11.98 -12.11
C PHE A 44 -13.75 -11.56 -13.57
N LEU A 45 -13.12 -10.47 -14.04
CA LEU A 45 -13.36 -9.94 -15.37
C LEU A 45 -13.05 -10.92 -16.51
N PRO A 46 -11.89 -11.59 -16.57
CA PRO A 46 -11.62 -12.58 -17.61
C PRO A 46 -12.53 -13.81 -17.49
N ARG A 47 -12.99 -14.20 -16.30
CA ARG A 47 -13.96 -15.28 -16.12
C ARG A 47 -15.32 -14.94 -16.71
N ASP A 48 -15.83 -13.74 -16.42
CA ASP A 48 -17.12 -13.26 -16.91
C ASP A 48 -17.15 -13.17 -18.45
N ARG A 49 -16.01 -12.92 -19.07
CA ARG A 49 -15.86 -12.84 -20.54
C ARG A 49 -15.50 -14.18 -21.21
N GLY A 50 -15.32 -15.24 -20.45
CA GLY A 50 -14.90 -16.55 -20.99
C GLY A 50 -13.46 -16.59 -21.50
N GLU A 51 -12.64 -15.60 -21.17
CA GLU A 51 -11.21 -15.53 -21.54
C GLU A 51 -10.28 -16.03 -20.44
N TRP A 52 -10.86 -16.57 -19.38
CA TRP A 52 -10.09 -17.05 -18.23
C TRP A 52 -9.48 -18.43 -18.52
N VAL A 53 -8.17 -18.53 -18.34
CA VAL A 53 -7.41 -19.80 -18.37
C VAL A 53 -6.80 -19.97 -16.97
N ASP A 54 -7.02 -21.10 -16.33
CA ASP A 54 -6.64 -21.43 -14.96
C ASP A 54 -5.31 -20.82 -14.51
N GLY A 55 -5.36 -19.84 -13.60
CA GLY A 55 -4.22 -19.19 -12.98
C GLY A 55 -3.28 -18.42 -13.91
N LYS A 56 -3.59 -18.31 -15.21
CA LYS A 56 -2.70 -17.68 -16.21
C LYS A 56 -3.14 -16.28 -16.63
N VAL A 57 -4.39 -15.91 -16.36
CA VAL A 57 -4.94 -14.63 -16.80
C VAL A 57 -5.40 -13.84 -15.59
N ASN A 58 -4.73 -12.72 -15.32
CA ASN A 58 -5.12 -11.73 -14.33
C ASN A 58 -5.06 -10.36 -14.99
N TRP A 59 -6.21 -9.72 -15.12
CA TRP A 59 -6.31 -8.38 -15.66
C TRP A 59 -6.15 -7.37 -14.52
N GLY A 60 -5.19 -6.47 -14.65
CA GLY A 60 -5.02 -5.38 -13.69
C GLY A 60 -5.98 -4.22 -13.98
N PRO A 61 -7.14 -4.12 -13.32
CA PRO A 61 -8.12 -3.07 -13.59
C PRO A 61 -7.66 -1.69 -13.16
N SER A 62 -6.63 -1.60 -12.35
CA SER A 62 -6.14 -0.38 -11.68
C SER A 62 -7.11 0.15 -10.60
N ILE A 63 -6.67 1.17 -9.85
CA ILE A 63 -7.52 1.85 -8.84
C ILE A 63 -8.81 2.37 -9.48
N ILE A 64 -8.70 2.98 -10.66
CA ILE A 64 -9.83 3.58 -11.37
C ILE A 64 -10.82 2.49 -11.80
N GLY A 65 -10.33 1.38 -12.35
CA GLY A 65 -11.19 0.28 -12.78
C GLY A 65 -11.94 -0.38 -11.63
N ASN A 66 -11.26 -0.64 -10.51
CA ASN A 66 -11.91 -1.16 -9.30
C ASN A 66 -12.97 -0.19 -8.77
N ALA A 67 -12.65 1.10 -8.68
CA ALA A 67 -13.58 2.12 -8.19
C ALA A 67 -14.84 2.22 -9.07
N PHE A 68 -14.67 2.20 -10.40
CA PHE A 68 -15.81 2.20 -11.31
C PHE A 68 -16.64 0.94 -11.21
N HIS A 69 -16.02 -0.22 -11.06
CA HIS A 69 -16.74 -1.47 -10.85
C HIS A 69 -17.55 -1.46 -9.54
N ASP A 70 -16.98 -0.89 -8.47
CA ASP A 70 -17.59 -0.85 -7.15
C ASP A 70 -18.71 0.18 -7.00
N GLY A 71 -18.86 1.14 -7.89
CA GLY A 71 -19.94 2.13 -7.79
C GLY A 71 -19.76 3.38 -8.67
N GLY A 72 -18.96 3.27 -9.74
CA GLY A 72 -18.82 4.34 -10.72
C GLY A 72 -18.06 5.56 -10.20
N LEU A 73 -18.45 6.72 -10.69
CA LEU A 73 -17.74 7.98 -10.43
C LEU A 73 -17.69 8.35 -8.92
N TRP A 74 -18.75 8.04 -8.18
CA TRP A 74 -18.80 8.30 -6.75
C TRP A 74 -17.75 7.50 -5.97
N MET A 75 -17.61 6.22 -6.30
CA MET A 75 -16.58 5.37 -5.70
C MET A 75 -15.18 5.79 -6.13
N ALA A 76 -15.00 6.26 -7.37
CA ALA A 76 -13.73 6.82 -7.80
C ALA A 76 -13.31 8.03 -6.95
N GLY A 77 -14.26 8.93 -6.65
CA GLY A 77 -14.03 10.05 -5.73
C GLY A 77 -13.71 9.60 -4.30
N LEU A 78 -14.44 8.62 -3.77
CA LEU A 78 -14.20 8.06 -2.43
C LEU A 78 -12.83 7.39 -2.34
N TYR A 79 -12.45 6.59 -3.34
CA TYR A 79 -11.13 5.95 -3.40
C TYR A 79 -10.02 7.00 -3.47
N GLY A 80 -10.19 8.05 -4.30
CA GLY A 80 -9.24 9.16 -4.35
C GLY A 80 -9.04 9.83 -3.00
N LEU A 81 -10.12 10.06 -2.25
CA LEU A 81 -10.08 10.65 -0.92
C LEU A 81 -9.38 9.73 0.10
N VAL A 82 -9.73 8.44 0.12
CA VAL A 82 -9.14 7.47 1.04
C VAL A 82 -7.64 7.29 0.76
N PHE A 83 -7.25 7.09 -0.50
CA PHE A 83 -5.85 6.93 -0.85
C PHE A 83 -5.05 8.23 -0.70
N GLY A 84 -5.62 9.36 -1.11
CA GLY A 84 -4.99 10.67 -0.91
C GLY A 84 -4.79 10.99 0.56
N GLY A 85 -5.78 10.70 1.41
CA GLY A 85 -5.66 10.82 2.85
C GLY A 85 -4.58 9.91 3.44
N ALA A 86 -4.55 8.65 3.02
CA ALA A 86 -3.52 7.71 3.46
C ALA A 86 -2.11 8.17 3.07
N PHE A 87 -1.90 8.62 1.84
CA PHE A 87 -0.61 9.17 1.42
C PHE A 87 -0.23 10.43 2.19
N ARG A 88 -1.20 11.30 2.50
CA ARG A 88 -0.95 12.49 3.33
C ARG A 88 -0.49 12.11 4.74
N VAL A 89 -1.11 11.10 5.35
CA VAL A 89 -0.69 10.60 6.67
C VAL A 89 0.74 10.03 6.62
N PHE A 90 1.07 9.25 5.59
CA PHE A 90 2.43 8.73 5.42
C PHE A 90 3.47 9.84 5.22
N ASP A 91 3.14 10.85 4.41
CA ASP A 91 4.00 12.01 4.18
C ASP A 91 4.24 12.80 5.48
N GLN A 92 3.20 13.00 6.28
CA GLN A 92 3.30 13.67 7.57
C GLN A 92 4.13 12.86 8.57
N LEU A 93 3.92 11.54 8.67
CA LEU A 93 4.70 10.67 9.55
C LEU A 93 6.20 10.69 9.20
N LEU A 94 6.54 10.71 7.91
CA LEU A 94 7.92 10.86 7.45
C LEU A 94 8.52 12.22 7.81
N ALA A 95 7.72 13.28 7.66
CA ALA A 95 8.18 14.64 7.99
C ALA A 95 8.40 14.81 9.51
N GLU A 96 7.57 14.18 10.34
CA GLU A 96 7.68 14.24 11.80
C GLU A 96 8.80 13.34 12.36
N GLN A 97 9.11 12.22 11.69
CA GLN A 97 10.06 11.21 12.14
C GLN A 97 11.04 10.79 11.03
N PRO A 98 11.82 11.72 10.47
CA PRO A 98 12.69 11.43 9.32
C PRO A 98 13.80 10.42 9.65
N ASN A 99 14.25 10.35 10.89
CA ASN A 99 15.33 9.49 11.35
C ASN A 99 14.83 8.14 11.91
N ASN A 100 13.51 7.86 11.83
CA ASN A 100 12.98 6.59 12.29
C ASN A 100 13.26 5.48 11.27
N PRO A 101 14.23 4.56 11.52
CA PRO A 101 14.65 3.56 10.55
C PRO A 101 13.52 2.58 10.21
N TRP A 102 12.62 2.32 11.16
CA TRP A 102 11.47 1.45 10.95
C TRP A 102 10.47 2.03 9.96
N LEU A 103 10.19 3.33 10.09
CA LEU A 103 9.28 4.02 9.20
C LEU A 103 9.83 4.06 7.77
N VAL A 104 11.13 4.40 7.64
CA VAL A 104 11.81 4.42 6.34
C VAL A 104 11.83 3.03 5.71
N MET A 105 12.15 1.99 6.48
CA MET A 105 12.20 0.61 5.99
C MET A 105 10.81 0.11 5.57
N LEU A 106 9.76 0.42 6.35
CA LEU A 106 8.38 0.05 6.05
C LEU A 106 7.91 0.70 4.74
N LEU A 107 8.20 1.98 4.55
CA LEU A 107 7.83 2.71 3.33
C LEU A 107 8.63 2.25 2.12
N ALA A 108 9.91 1.97 2.28
CA ALA A 108 10.73 1.39 1.22
C ALA A 108 10.17 0.02 0.77
N ALA A 109 9.77 -0.83 1.72
CA ALA A 109 9.15 -2.12 1.42
C ALA A 109 7.76 -2.00 0.80
N ALA A 110 6.99 -0.97 1.15
CA ALA A 110 5.66 -0.71 0.59
C ALA A 110 5.69 -0.03 -0.79
N SER A 111 6.73 0.74 -1.11
CA SER A 111 6.80 1.57 -2.31
C SER A 111 6.57 0.81 -3.63
N PRO A 112 7.13 -0.40 -3.88
CA PRO A 112 6.85 -1.15 -5.09
C PRO A 112 5.36 -1.54 -5.22
N LYS A 113 4.71 -1.81 -4.10
CA LYS A 113 3.29 -2.14 -4.04
C LYS A 113 2.41 -0.93 -4.33
N ILE A 114 2.80 0.24 -3.82
CA ILE A 114 2.12 1.52 -4.08
C ILE A 114 2.19 1.85 -5.58
N VAL A 115 3.35 1.72 -6.20
CA VAL A 115 3.50 1.92 -7.66
C VAL A 115 2.65 0.91 -8.44
N ALA A 116 2.62 -0.34 -8.02
CA ALA A 116 1.85 -1.39 -8.66
C ALA A 116 0.32 -1.18 -8.56
N LEU A 117 -0.18 -0.44 -7.56
CA LEU A 117 -1.60 -0.06 -7.45
C LEU A 117 -2.12 0.69 -8.70
N SER A 118 -1.26 1.42 -9.40
CA SER A 118 -1.66 2.16 -10.59
C SER A 118 -1.96 1.27 -11.80
N ARG A 119 -1.43 0.05 -11.84
CA ARG A 119 -1.51 -0.87 -12.97
C ARG A 119 -2.17 -2.21 -12.67
N GLY A 120 -2.12 -2.64 -11.41
CA GLY A 120 -2.57 -3.95 -10.99
C GLY A 120 -3.99 -3.96 -10.44
N ASP A 121 -4.35 -5.09 -9.85
CA ASP A 121 -5.59 -5.24 -9.11
C ASP A 121 -5.39 -4.70 -7.68
N ILE A 122 -6.07 -3.61 -7.37
CA ILE A 122 -5.98 -2.94 -6.07
C ILE A 122 -6.27 -3.89 -4.90
N THR A 123 -7.18 -4.85 -5.10
CA THR A 123 -7.60 -5.79 -4.06
C THR A 123 -6.44 -6.63 -3.56
N ILE A 124 -5.62 -7.14 -4.47
CA ILE A 124 -4.44 -7.98 -4.16
C ILE A 124 -3.38 -7.13 -3.44
N TYR A 125 -3.15 -5.90 -3.90
CA TYR A 125 -2.13 -5.03 -3.32
C TYR A 125 -2.52 -4.49 -1.95
N ILE A 126 -3.80 -4.15 -1.71
CA ILE A 126 -4.28 -3.76 -0.38
C ILE A 126 -4.05 -4.91 0.61
N VAL A 127 -4.45 -6.13 0.27
CA VAL A 127 -4.24 -7.30 1.13
C VAL A 127 -2.74 -7.50 1.43
N ALA A 128 -1.88 -7.35 0.41
CA ALA A 128 -0.43 -7.48 0.59
C ALA A 128 0.15 -6.36 1.47
N ILE A 129 -0.31 -5.11 1.34
CA ILE A 129 0.13 -3.98 2.18
C ILE A 129 -0.33 -4.19 3.62
N VAL A 130 -1.60 -4.53 3.84
CA VAL A 130 -2.13 -4.81 5.18
C VAL A 130 -1.38 -5.98 5.82
N GLY A 131 -1.14 -7.06 5.09
CA GLY A 131 -0.34 -8.19 5.55
C GLY A 131 1.08 -7.79 5.95
N LEU A 132 1.74 -6.97 5.13
CA LEU A 132 3.07 -6.44 5.43
C LEU A 132 3.07 -5.61 6.73
N LEU A 133 2.09 -4.73 6.91
CA LEU A 133 1.97 -3.91 8.11
C LEU A 133 1.76 -4.76 9.37
N VAL A 134 0.90 -5.77 9.29
CA VAL A 134 0.64 -6.69 10.40
C VAL A 134 1.92 -7.47 10.77
N VAL A 135 2.57 -8.08 9.78
CA VAL A 135 3.82 -8.84 10.01
C VAL A 135 4.91 -7.93 10.57
N ALA A 136 5.11 -6.74 10.01
CA ALA A 136 6.09 -5.77 10.50
C ALA A 136 5.82 -5.37 11.97
N THR A 137 4.54 -5.10 12.31
CA THR A 137 4.15 -4.73 13.67
C THR A 137 4.38 -5.88 14.66
N ILE A 138 4.02 -7.10 14.29
CA ILE A 138 4.26 -8.29 15.13
C ILE A 138 5.76 -8.51 15.31
N SER A 139 6.53 -8.46 14.22
CA SER A 139 7.99 -8.65 14.26
C SER A 139 8.67 -7.60 15.14
N LEU A 140 8.25 -6.35 15.03
CA LEU A 140 8.76 -5.27 15.88
C LEU A 140 8.45 -5.50 17.35
N ARG A 141 7.21 -5.89 17.67
CA ARG A 141 6.82 -6.19 19.05
C ARG A 141 7.59 -7.38 19.64
N LEU A 142 7.79 -8.42 18.85
CA LEU A 142 8.61 -9.57 19.26
C LEU A 142 10.07 -9.17 19.47
N ALA A 143 10.64 -8.38 18.57
CA ALA A 143 12.01 -7.87 18.71
C ALA A 143 12.17 -7.04 19.97
N MET A 144 11.25 -6.11 20.26
CA MET A 144 11.27 -5.32 21.49
C MET A 144 11.09 -6.18 22.76
N MET A 145 10.36 -7.29 22.67
CA MET A 145 10.20 -8.21 23.79
C MET A 145 11.46 -9.04 24.07
N ILE A 146 12.21 -9.40 23.01
CA ILE A 146 13.41 -10.24 23.12
C ILE A 146 14.64 -9.40 23.45
N PHE A 147 14.81 -8.26 22.80
CA PHE A 147 16.02 -7.42 22.89
C PHE A 147 15.88 -6.23 23.83
N GLY A 148 14.71 -6.00 24.40
CA GLY A 148 14.39 -4.81 25.17
C GLY A 148 14.14 -3.57 24.29
N LYS A 149 13.85 -2.45 24.95
CA LYS A 149 13.77 -1.15 24.25
C LYS A 149 15.17 -0.71 23.88
N VAL A 150 15.38 -0.37 22.63
CA VAL A 150 16.61 0.33 22.20
C VAL A 150 16.54 1.73 22.79
N ASP A 151 17.52 2.09 23.64
CA ASP A 151 17.61 3.43 24.20
C ASP A 151 17.96 4.41 23.08
N GLU A 152 17.10 5.40 22.86
CA GLU A 152 17.28 6.44 21.81
C GLU A 152 18.58 7.26 21.99
N HIS A 153 19.19 7.21 23.17
CA HIS A 153 20.45 7.91 23.48
C HIS A 153 21.67 7.30 22.82
N GLU A 154 21.64 6.06 22.35
CA GLU A 154 22.81 5.41 21.74
C GLU A 154 23.02 5.82 20.27
N PHE A 155 22.03 6.46 19.66
CA PHE A 155 22.08 6.97 18.28
C PHE A 155 22.20 8.50 18.17
N ALA A 156 22.33 9.19 19.29
CA ALA A 156 22.72 10.60 19.27
C ALA A 156 24.22 10.65 18.96
N ASP A 157 24.53 10.77 17.70
CA ASP A 157 25.90 10.80 17.17
C ASP A 157 26.69 11.93 17.80
N PRO A 158 27.92 11.63 18.26
CA PRO A 158 28.87 12.65 18.66
C PRO A 158 29.57 13.36 17.48
N ILE A 159 28.92 13.34 16.27
CA ILE A 159 29.53 13.95 15.06
C ILE A 159 29.51 15.49 15.11
N ASP A 160 28.67 16.07 15.95
CA ASP A 160 28.51 17.54 15.98
C ASP A 160 29.59 18.27 16.84
N GLU A 161 30.38 17.57 17.65
CA GLU A 161 31.36 18.24 18.50
C GLU A 161 32.78 18.37 17.88
N GLU A 162 33.11 17.65 16.81
CA GLU A 162 34.47 17.63 16.25
C GLU A 162 34.68 18.61 15.07
N TYR A 163 33.57 19.22 14.55
CA TYR A 163 33.66 20.10 13.37
C TYR A 163 33.91 21.58 13.68
N ASP A 164 33.81 21.99 14.96
CA ASP A 164 33.88 23.42 15.34
C ASP A 164 35.27 23.87 15.82
N SER A 165 36.32 23.06 15.71
CA SER A 165 37.65 23.39 16.24
C SER A 165 38.76 23.54 15.20
N GLU A 166 38.45 23.64 13.91
CA GLU A 166 39.48 24.03 12.94
C GLU A 166 39.60 25.57 12.91
N PRO A 167 40.76 26.14 13.29
CA PRO A 167 40.98 27.58 13.18
C PRO A 167 41.11 27.95 11.70
N TYR A 168 40.21 28.81 11.24
CA TYR A 168 40.32 29.46 9.94
C TYR A 168 41.72 30.11 9.84
N PHE A 169 42.52 29.67 8.89
CA PHE A 169 43.75 30.31 8.51
C PHE A 169 43.46 31.76 8.12
N GLU A 170 43.82 32.72 8.96
CA GLU A 170 43.91 34.11 8.57
C GLU A 170 44.95 34.23 7.45
N ALA A 171 44.48 34.50 6.24
CA ALA A 171 45.34 34.85 5.14
C ALA A 171 45.94 36.24 5.42
N GLU A 172 47.20 36.27 5.85
CA GLU A 172 47.99 37.50 5.89
C GLU A 172 48.13 38.10 4.49
N THR A 173 47.52 39.25 4.31
CA THR A 173 47.80 40.15 3.17
C THR A 173 49.09 40.87 3.35
N HIS A 174 50.08 40.58 2.50
CA HIS A 174 51.19 41.47 2.17
C HIS A 174 51.12 41.94 0.75
#